data_c1059e3b01c5ddb0bface78aaab388fc
#
_entry.id   c1059e3b01c5ddb0bface78aaab388fc
#
_cell.length_a   1.000
_cell.length_b   1.000
_cell.length_c   1.000
_cell.angle_alpha   90.00
_cell.angle_beta   90.00
_cell.angle_gamma   90.00
#
_symmetry.space_group_name_H-M   'P 1'
#
loop_
_entity.id
_entity.type
_entity.pdbx_description
1 polymer ?
#
loop_
_entity_poly.entity_id
_entity_poly.type
_entity_poly.pdbx_seq_one_letter_code
_entity_poly.pdbx_strand_id
1 'polypeptide(L)'
;MTQLEVPKAPLSPNSARSVQMKEKAAQIRKSFQRPKFWVLGFGWCLAGCAGAANVIAFKSWHLYASHVTGSTSAMAFRLEGYHKGEWGSESLKEACFLVFAFLIGAYACGLLIDKNQVHFLGKAFYGLALVLNSTCLVLGAFLPGRLLPVCFVAAACGLQNAMCTSHFGAIIRTTHLTGTVTDIGSTLGRISMIYLRKGCRRSCLDDVERAEVGVDGRKLGVLFGLWSFYFAGGLIGIYMENIIPGPPERALLLPATFTGGLGLFYMACRQILKDYIKKLEKDRFESDLEEAHKVLANMGNRLHAMEHSETSVAEMDAEMGHMIEALHEVEADFENLCRQHSQILDRTESGTSRFSSKV
;
A
#
# COMPACT_ATOMS: atom_id res chain seq x y z
N MET A 1 15.28 -39.45 -27.19
CA MET A 1 16.00 -38.31 -27.80
C MET A 1 16.58 -37.50 -26.65
N THR A 2 17.86 -37.68 -26.40
CA THR A 2 18.61 -37.02 -25.32
C THR A 2 18.86 -35.57 -25.76
N GLN A 3 18.37 -34.62 -24.98
CA GLN A 3 18.69 -33.20 -25.19
C GLN A 3 20.20 -33.02 -24.98
N LEU A 4 20.89 -32.59 -26.01
CA LEU A 4 22.27 -32.11 -25.93
C LEU A 4 22.25 -30.74 -25.28
N GLU A 5 22.56 -30.65 -23.98
CA GLU A 5 22.93 -29.38 -23.33
C GLU A 5 24.22 -28.87 -23.97
N VAL A 6 24.09 -27.81 -24.76
CA VAL A 6 25.26 -27.09 -25.28
C VAL A 6 25.89 -26.36 -24.09
N PRO A 7 27.15 -26.59 -23.73
CA PRO A 7 27.81 -25.92 -22.64
C PRO A 7 28.00 -24.45 -23.02
N LYS A 8 27.30 -23.55 -22.31
CA LYS A 8 27.50 -22.08 -22.45
C LYS A 8 28.98 -21.78 -22.19
N ALA A 9 29.64 -21.11 -23.12
CA ALA A 9 31.00 -20.64 -22.92
C ALA A 9 31.06 -19.79 -21.64
N PRO A 10 32.05 -19.99 -20.76
CA PRO A 10 32.14 -19.26 -19.52
C PRO A 10 32.30 -17.76 -19.82
N LEU A 11 31.31 -16.96 -19.42
CA LEU A 11 31.39 -15.51 -19.48
C LEU A 11 32.68 -15.02 -18.81
N SER A 12 33.34 -14.01 -19.37
CA SER A 12 34.50 -13.43 -18.69
C SER A 12 34.12 -13.00 -17.29
N PRO A 13 35.00 -13.10 -16.28
CA PRO A 13 34.66 -12.77 -14.89
C PRO A 13 34.05 -11.37 -14.70
N ASN A 14 34.41 -10.43 -15.57
CA ASN A 14 33.87 -9.07 -15.56
C ASN A 14 32.45 -8.99 -16.16
N SER A 15 32.15 -9.77 -17.21
CA SER A 15 30.81 -9.82 -17.80
C SER A 15 29.83 -10.55 -16.89
N ALA A 16 30.23 -11.66 -16.26
CA ALA A 16 29.41 -12.38 -15.28
C ALA A 16 29.05 -11.48 -14.08
N ARG A 17 30.02 -10.72 -13.56
CA ARG A 17 29.79 -9.78 -12.47
C ARG A 17 28.84 -8.64 -12.87
N SER A 18 28.93 -8.12 -14.09
CA SER A 18 28.05 -7.07 -14.57
C SER A 18 26.61 -7.55 -14.74
N VAL A 19 26.40 -8.79 -15.22
CA VAL A 19 25.07 -9.42 -15.32
C VAL A 19 24.46 -9.61 -13.93
N GLN A 20 25.19 -10.20 -12.98
CA GLN A 20 24.73 -10.37 -11.60
C GLN A 20 24.34 -9.04 -10.94
N MET A 21 25.08 -7.95 -11.17
CA MET A 21 24.75 -6.65 -10.63
C MET A 21 23.45 -6.07 -11.24
N LYS A 22 23.25 -6.27 -12.54
CA LYS A 22 22.01 -5.85 -13.23
C LYS A 22 20.79 -6.64 -12.73
N GLU A 23 20.90 -7.94 -12.58
CA GLU A 23 19.85 -8.80 -12.03
C GLU A 23 19.49 -8.39 -10.59
N LYS A 24 20.49 -8.20 -9.74
CA LYS A 24 20.30 -7.72 -8.38
C LYS A 24 19.63 -6.35 -8.34
N ALA A 25 20.04 -5.42 -9.19
CA ALA A 25 19.40 -4.13 -9.33
C ALA A 25 17.93 -4.24 -9.80
N ALA A 26 17.64 -5.17 -10.71
CA ALA A 26 16.27 -5.44 -11.16
C ALA A 26 15.39 -6.02 -10.03
N GLN A 27 15.92 -6.97 -9.24
CA GLN A 27 15.24 -7.51 -8.07
C GLN A 27 14.93 -6.43 -7.03
N ILE A 28 15.90 -5.54 -6.76
CA ILE A 28 15.70 -4.40 -5.85
C ILE A 28 14.61 -3.48 -6.38
N ARG A 29 14.59 -3.17 -7.68
CA ARG A 29 13.53 -2.34 -8.29
C ARG A 29 12.14 -2.96 -8.17
N LYS A 30 12.05 -4.29 -8.25
CA LYS A 30 10.80 -5.06 -8.06
C LYS A 30 10.36 -5.14 -6.59
N SER A 31 11.25 -4.98 -5.63
CA SER A 31 10.96 -5.10 -4.18
C SER A 31 9.95 -4.09 -3.65
N PHE A 32 9.85 -2.92 -4.27
CA PHE A 32 8.86 -1.90 -3.93
C PHE A 32 8.27 -1.28 -5.18
N GLN A 33 7.03 -1.65 -5.50
CA GLN A 33 6.24 -0.99 -6.52
C GLN A 33 5.42 0.13 -5.85
N ARG A 34 5.64 1.36 -6.32
CA ARG A 34 4.87 2.52 -5.83
C ARG A 34 3.40 2.32 -6.18
N PRO A 35 2.48 2.40 -5.22
CA PRO A 35 1.05 2.39 -5.51
C PRO A 35 0.69 3.51 -6.51
N LYS A 36 -0.38 3.31 -7.29
CA LYS A 36 -0.86 4.34 -8.23
C LYS A 36 -1.13 5.65 -7.47
N PHE A 37 -0.85 6.79 -8.10
CA PHE A 37 -0.91 8.10 -7.44
C PHE A 37 -2.25 8.41 -6.75
N TRP A 38 -3.38 8.07 -7.39
CA TRP A 38 -4.70 8.25 -6.81
C TRP A 38 -4.93 7.37 -5.56
N VAL A 39 -4.36 6.16 -5.52
CA VAL A 39 -4.39 5.26 -4.37
C VAL A 39 -3.62 5.85 -3.19
N LEU A 40 -2.45 6.44 -3.46
CA LEU A 40 -1.68 7.18 -2.47
C LEU A 40 -2.44 8.39 -1.94
N GLY A 41 -3.08 9.16 -2.84
CA GLY A 41 -3.91 10.31 -2.47
C GLY A 41 -5.01 9.93 -1.49
N PHE A 42 -5.72 8.84 -1.74
CA PHE A 42 -6.71 8.32 -0.79
C PHE A 42 -6.10 7.94 0.56
N GLY A 43 -4.97 7.24 0.57
CA GLY A 43 -4.27 6.87 1.80
C GLY A 43 -3.84 8.11 2.61
N TRP A 44 -3.34 9.13 1.94
CA TRP A 44 -2.96 10.40 2.57
C TRP A 44 -4.17 11.17 3.12
N CYS A 45 -5.27 11.26 2.36
CA CYS A 45 -6.51 11.89 2.85
C CYS A 45 -7.07 11.15 4.07
N LEU A 46 -7.06 9.82 4.07
CA LEU A 46 -7.47 9.03 5.22
C LEU A 46 -6.53 9.25 6.42
N ALA A 47 -5.22 9.40 6.20
CA ALA A 47 -4.30 9.78 7.28
C ALA A 47 -4.64 11.16 7.84
N GLY A 48 -5.03 12.12 6.99
CA GLY A 48 -5.55 13.43 7.42
C GLY A 48 -6.82 13.31 8.27
N CYS A 49 -7.78 12.47 7.87
CA CYS A 49 -8.97 12.20 8.67
C CYS A 49 -8.63 11.59 10.04
N ALA A 50 -7.67 10.67 10.10
CA ALA A 50 -7.21 10.09 11.36
C ALA A 50 -6.52 11.13 12.25
N GLY A 51 -5.72 12.02 11.67
CA GLY A 51 -5.10 13.14 12.38
C GLY A 51 -6.12 14.10 12.98
N ALA A 52 -7.11 14.51 12.18
CA ALA A 52 -8.22 15.35 12.65
C ALA A 52 -8.98 14.67 13.80
N ALA A 53 -9.42 13.43 13.62
CA ALA A 53 -10.18 12.70 14.63
C ALA A 53 -9.39 12.55 15.94
N ASN A 54 -8.09 12.28 15.87
CA ASN A 54 -7.26 12.10 17.05
C ASN A 54 -7.03 13.41 17.83
N VAL A 55 -6.83 14.53 17.13
CA VAL A 55 -6.63 15.83 17.75
C VAL A 55 -7.93 16.37 18.34
N ILE A 56 -9.06 16.23 17.64
CA ILE A 56 -10.39 16.60 18.15
C ILE A 56 -10.72 15.78 19.39
N ALA A 57 -10.47 14.46 19.39
CA ALA A 57 -10.67 13.61 20.56
C ALA A 57 -9.86 14.08 21.76
N PHE A 58 -8.59 14.45 21.57
CA PHE A 58 -7.78 14.98 22.65
C PHE A 58 -8.31 16.30 23.19
N LYS A 59 -8.72 17.20 22.30
CA LYS A 59 -9.24 18.50 22.71
C LYS A 59 -10.58 18.41 23.45
N SER A 60 -11.47 17.49 22.99
CA SER A 60 -12.80 17.30 23.59
C SER A 60 -12.75 16.52 24.91
N TRP A 61 -11.88 15.51 25.00
CA TRP A 61 -11.90 14.58 26.13
C TRP A 61 -10.55 14.40 26.81
N HIS A 62 -9.50 15.11 26.40
CA HIS A 62 -8.11 14.94 26.87
C HIS A 62 -7.59 13.50 26.74
N LEU A 63 -8.09 12.76 25.74
CA LEU A 63 -7.77 11.38 25.44
C LEU A 63 -7.43 11.24 23.95
N TYR A 64 -6.28 10.63 23.64
CA TYR A 64 -5.94 10.31 22.27
C TYR A 64 -6.62 9.01 21.84
N ALA A 65 -7.48 9.06 20.83
CA ALA A 65 -8.24 7.90 20.37
C ALA A 65 -7.37 6.84 19.69
N SER A 66 -6.26 7.22 19.04
CA SER A 66 -5.40 6.31 18.29
C SER A 66 -4.02 6.06 18.92
N HIS A 67 -3.76 6.53 20.13
CA HIS A 67 -2.46 6.40 20.81
C HIS A 67 -2.36 5.10 21.62
N VAL A 68 -2.49 3.96 20.96
CA VAL A 68 -2.48 2.62 21.60
C VAL A 68 -1.24 2.38 22.46
N THR A 69 -0.05 2.81 22.01
CA THR A 69 1.20 2.68 22.79
C THR A 69 1.13 3.44 24.11
N GLY A 70 0.64 4.68 24.08
CA GLY A 70 0.49 5.49 25.29
C GLY A 70 -0.55 4.92 26.26
N SER A 71 -1.72 4.54 25.73
CA SER A 71 -2.77 3.92 26.55
C SER A 71 -2.30 2.59 27.15
N THR A 72 -1.53 1.77 26.42
CA THR A 72 -0.94 0.54 26.96
C THR A 72 0.07 0.84 28.09
N SER A 73 0.88 1.87 27.92
CA SER A 73 1.81 2.31 28.98
C SER A 73 1.05 2.84 30.20
N ALA A 74 -0.03 3.61 29.99
CA ALA A 74 -0.90 4.08 31.06
C ALA A 74 -1.55 2.94 31.85
N MET A 75 -1.96 1.86 31.15
CA MET A 75 -2.45 0.64 31.80
C MET A 75 -1.42 0.07 32.77
N ALA A 76 -0.14 -0.05 32.34
CA ALA A 76 0.92 -0.60 33.17
C ALA A 76 1.16 0.27 34.43
N PHE A 77 1.25 1.58 34.27
CA PHE A 77 1.41 2.51 35.40
C PHE A 77 0.27 2.45 36.42
N ARG A 78 -0.95 2.31 35.92
CA ARG A 78 -2.13 2.27 36.81
C ARG A 78 -2.30 0.92 37.51
N LEU A 79 -1.87 -0.17 36.87
CA LEU A 79 -1.86 -1.51 37.49
C LEU A 79 -0.85 -1.61 38.62
N GLU A 80 0.32 -0.97 38.51
CA GLU A 80 1.32 -0.92 39.57
C GLU A 80 0.87 -0.08 40.79
N GLY A 81 -0.23 0.69 40.66
CA GLY A 81 -0.69 1.59 41.70
C GLY A 81 -0.02 2.96 41.70
N TYR A 82 0.68 3.32 40.62
CA TYR A 82 1.25 4.64 40.45
C TYR A 82 0.14 5.69 40.27
N HIS A 83 -0.22 6.34 41.37
CA HIS A 83 -1.31 7.33 41.42
C HIS A 83 -0.84 8.76 41.27
N LYS A 84 0.44 9.01 41.36
CA LYS A 84 1.04 10.34 41.23
C LYS A 84 1.39 10.58 39.74
N GLY A 85 0.56 11.34 39.05
CA GLY A 85 0.91 11.73 37.73
C GLY A 85 0.03 12.84 37.20
N GLU A 86 0.56 14.01 37.13
CA GLU A 86 0.11 15.08 36.26
C GLU A 86 0.25 14.72 34.79
N TRP A 87 0.84 13.58 34.48
CA TRP A 87 1.10 13.03 33.15
C TRP A 87 0.09 11.93 32.83
N GLY A 88 -0.93 12.30 32.07
CA GLY A 88 -1.93 11.38 31.55
C GLY A 88 -3.23 11.40 32.36
N SER A 89 -4.23 12.04 31.80
CA SER A 89 -5.59 12.09 32.35
C SER A 89 -6.33 10.75 32.28
N GLU A 90 -5.69 9.73 31.69
CA GLU A 90 -6.30 8.40 31.51
C GLU A 90 -6.33 7.61 32.81
N SER A 91 -7.52 7.23 33.25
CA SER A 91 -7.68 6.19 34.27
C SER A 91 -7.39 4.80 33.67
N LEU A 92 -7.07 3.80 34.51
CA LEU A 92 -6.93 2.40 34.04
C LEU A 92 -8.12 1.94 33.18
N LYS A 93 -9.32 2.26 33.60
CA LYS A 93 -10.56 1.94 32.90
C LYS A 93 -10.58 2.56 31.50
N GLU A 94 -10.27 3.86 31.38
CA GLU A 94 -10.25 4.57 30.09
C GLU A 94 -9.20 4.00 29.16
N ALA A 95 -7.97 3.77 29.64
CA ALA A 95 -6.91 3.17 28.85
C ALA A 95 -7.28 1.77 28.30
N CYS A 96 -7.86 0.91 29.16
CA CYS A 96 -8.34 -0.40 28.74
C CYS A 96 -9.42 -0.31 27.67
N PHE A 97 -10.43 0.54 27.86
CA PHE A 97 -11.53 0.68 26.92
C PHE A 97 -11.07 1.26 25.58
N LEU A 98 -10.13 2.21 25.56
CA LEU A 98 -9.57 2.76 24.33
C LEU A 98 -8.83 1.71 23.51
N VAL A 99 -7.93 0.94 24.14
CA VAL A 99 -7.20 -0.14 23.48
C VAL A 99 -8.17 -1.20 22.94
N PHE A 100 -9.17 -1.58 23.73
CA PHE A 100 -10.15 -2.57 23.35
C PHE A 100 -11.07 -2.07 22.22
N ALA A 101 -11.50 -0.81 22.26
CA ALA A 101 -12.30 -0.20 21.20
C ALA A 101 -11.53 -0.14 19.88
N PHE A 102 -10.25 0.24 19.91
CA PHE A 102 -9.39 0.22 18.74
C PHE A 102 -9.24 -1.20 18.17
N LEU A 103 -9.05 -2.20 19.04
CA LEU A 103 -8.99 -3.61 18.66
C LEU A 103 -10.30 -4.08 18.00
N ILE A 104 -11.46 -3.72 18.56
CA ILE A 104 -12.79 -4.06 17.99
C ILE A 104 -12.92 -3.45 16.59
N GLY A 105 -12.53 -2.19 16.41
CA GLY A 105 -12.54 -1.55 15.08
C GLY A 105 -11.68 -2.28 14.07
N ALA A 106 -10.46 -2.63 14.45
CA ALA A 106 -9.55 -3.41 13.60
C ALA A 106 -10.10 -4.83 13.31
N TYR A 107 -10.71 -5.48 14.30
CA TYR A 107 -11.36 -6.77 14.16
C TYR A 107 -12.55 -6.71 13.19
N ALA A 108 -13.41 -5.70 13.32
CA ALA A 108 -14.52 -5.46 12.40
C ALA A 108 -14.04 -5.28 10.95
N CYS A 109 -12.92 -4.57 10.76
CA CYS A 109 -12.31 -4.48 9.45
C CYS A 109 -11.88 -5.85 8.91
N GLY A 110 -11.25 -6.67 9.74
CA GLY A 110 -10.84 -8.03 9.35
C GLY A 110 -11.99 -8.94 8.96
N LEU A 111 -13.18 -8.75 9.57
CA LEU A 111 -14.40 -9.46 9.18
C LEU A 111 -14.97 -8.98 7.84
N LEU A 112 -14.82 -7.69 7.54
CA LEU A 112 -15.37 -7.07 6.32
C LEU A 112 -14.45 -7.25 5.11
N ILE A 113 -13.14 -7.25 5.32
CA ILE A 113 -12.15 -7.19 4.24
C ILE A 113 -11.27 -8.44 4.29
N ASP A 114 -11.44 -9.30 3.29
CA ASP A 114 -10.57 -10.47 3.11
C ASP A 114 -9.18 -10.03 2.59
N LYS A 115 -8.13 -10.55 3.22
CA LYS A 115 -6.73 -10.24 2.93
C LYS A 115 -6.29 -10.62 1.50
N ASN A 116 -6.94 -11.62 0.91
CA ASN A 116 -6.63 -12.10 -0.44
C ASN A 116 -7.26 -11.23 -1.55
N GLN A 117 -7.90 -10.14 -1.20
CA GLN A 117 -8.54 -9.24 -2.16
C GLN A 117 -7.56 -8.19 -2.65
N VAL A 118 -6.96 -8.44 -3.80
CA VAL A 118 -5.87 -7.65 -4.38
C VAL A 118 -6.31 -6.26 -4.87
N HIS A 119 -7.61 -6.01 -5.12
CA HIS A 119 -8.08 -4.76 -5.72
C HIS A 119 -9.00 -3.96 -4.81
N PHE A 120 -8.52 -2.80 -4.38
CA PHE A 120 -9.29 -1.81 -3.62
C PHE A 120 -10.63 -1.46 -4.30
N LEU A 121 -10.64 -1.37 -5.62
CA LEU A 121 -11.82 -0.93 -6.39
C LEU A 121 -12.80 -2.05 -6.75
N GLY A 122 -12.56 -3.31 -6.39
CA GLY A 122 -13.40 -4.44 -6.82
C GLY A 122 -14.51 -4.88 -5.87
N LYS A 123 -14.54 -4.45 -4.59
CA LYS A 123 -15.42 -5.05 -3.58
C LYS A 123 -16.15 -4.04 -2.69
N ALA A 124 -17.47 -4.23 -2.57
CA ALA A 124 -18.38 -3.36 -1.81
C ALA A 124 -17.99 -3.17 -0.33
N PHE A 125 -17.26 -4.10 0.24
CA PHE A 125 -16.90 -4.10 1.67
C PHE A 125 -15.98 -2.97 2.09
N TYR A 126 -15.16 -2.40 1.18
CA TYR A 126 -14.40 -1.18 1.47
C TYR A 126 -15.30 0.04 1.66
N GLY A 127 -16.34 0.17 0.82
CA GLY A 127 -17.34 1.23 0.99
C GLY A 127 -18.10 1.08 2.31
N LEU A 128 -18.49 -0.15 2.67
CA LEU A 128 -19.14 -0.44 3.95
C LEU A 128 -18.22 -0.15 5.13
N ALA A 129 -16.94 -0.49 5.05
CA ALA A 129 -15.97 -0.17 6.10
C ALA A 129 -15.83 1.35 6.30
N LEU A 130 -15.80 2.14 5.21
CA LEU A 130 -15.76 3.60 5.26
C LEU A 130 -17.05 4.19 5.85
N VAL A 131 -18.21 3.66 5.51
CA VAL A 131 -19.49 4.08 6.10
C VAL A 131 -19.54 3.73 7.58
N LEU A 132 -19.09 2.54 7.98
CA LEU A 132 -19.00 2.16 9.40
C LEU A 132 -18.02 3.05 10.16
N ASN A 133 -16.88 3.41 9.57
CA ASN A 133 -15.94 4.38 10.13
C ASN A 133 -16.64 5.72 10.36
N SER A 134 -17.34 6.25 9.35
CA SER A 134 -18.12 7.47 9.44
C SER A 134 -19.17 7.41 10.54
N THR A 135 -19.92 6.31 10.62
CA THR A 135 -20.92 6.09 11.67
C THR A 135 -20.31 6.15 13.06
N CYS A 136 -19.16 5.52 13.27
CA CYS A 136 -18.44 5.60 14.55
C CYS A 136 -18.04 7.05 14.89
N LEU A 137 -17.55 7.82 13.90
CA LEU A 137 -17.18 9.22 14.12
C LEU A 137 -18.42 10.10 14.42
N VAL A 138 -19.54 9.87 13.74
CA VAL A 138 -20.82 10.55 14.04
C VAL A 138 -21.30 10.22 15.44
N LEU A 139 -21.25 8.94 15.86
CA LEU A 139 -21.58 8.56 17.23
C LEU A 139 -20.65 9.24 18.24
N GLY A 140 -19.36 9.36 17.94
CA GLY A 140 -18.43 10.13 18.76
C GLY A 140 -18.79 11.61 18.87
N ALA A 141 -19.35 12.21 17.81
CA ALA A 141 -19.74 13.62 17.77
C ALA A 141 -21.02 13.95 18.56
N PHE A 142 -21.92 12.99 18.76
CA PHE A 142 -23.26 13.25 19.34
C PHE A 142 -23.55 12.50 20.62
N LEU A 143 -22.82 11.45 20.97
CA LEU A 143 -23.06 10.72 22.21
C LEU A 143 -22.62 11.56 23.42
N PRO A 144 -23.40 11.53 24.52
CA PRO A 144 -23.05 12.24 25.74
C PRO A 144 -21.93 11.51 26.51
N GLY A 145 -21.24 12.27 27.33
CA GLY A 145 -20.20 11.74 28.23
C GLY A 145 -18.80 11.80 27.63
N ARG A 146 -17.82 11.18 28.29
CA ARG A 146 -16.41 11.24 27.92
C ARG A 146 -15.92 9.92 27.32
N LEU A 147 -16.16 8.80 27.99
CA LEU A 147 -15.56 7.52 27.63
C LEU A 147 -16.19 6.87 26.40
N LEU A 148 -17.53 6.83 26.34
CA LEU A 148 -18.24 6.17 25.25
C LEU A 148 -17.97 6.83 23.89
N PRO A 149 -18.08 8.17 23.75
CA PRO A 149 -17.78 8.84 22.48
C PRO A 149 -16.35 8.59 22.01
N VAL A 150 -15.34 8.73 22.87
CA VAL A 150 -13.94 8.52 22.48
C VAL A 150 -13.64 7.06 22.12
N CYS A 151 -14.36 6.10 22.70
CA CYS A 151 -14.26 4.69 22.29
C CYS A 151 -14.77 4.47 20.85
N PHE A 152 -15.83 5.13 20.43
CA PHE A 152 -16.27 5.08 19.05
C PHE A 152 -15.23 5.69 18.10
N VAL A 153 -14.61 6.81 18.47
CA VAL A 153 -13.51 7.38 17.68
C VAL A 153 -12.30 6.46 17.63
N ALA A 154 -11.96 5.78 18.74
CA ALA A 154 -10.89 4.80 18.77
C ALA A 154 -11.20 3.58 17.87
N ALA A 155 -12.44 3.10 17.88
CA ALA A 155 -12.87 2.03 16.98
C ALA A 155 -12.82 2.47 15.52
N ALA A 156 -13.23 3.69 15.19
CA ALA A 156 -13.08 4.26 13.85
C ALA A 156 -11.60 4.28 13.41
N CYS A 157 -10.70 4.74 14.28
CA CYS A 157 -9.26 4.75 14.00
C CYS A 157 -8.70 3.35 13.78
N GLY A 158 -9.11 2.37 14.60
CA GLY A 158 -8.69 0.97 14.48
C GLY A 158 -9.14 0.35 13.16
N LEU A 159 -10.40 0.53 12.79
CA LEU A 159 -11.01 0.07 11.55
C LEU A 159 -10.30 0.67 10.33
N GLN A 160 -10.10 1.98 10.31
CA GLN A 160 -9.43 2.68 9.22
C GLN A 160 -7.98 2.25 9.07
N ASN A 161 -7.25 2.10 10.18
CA ASN A 161 -5.85 1.66 10.17
C ASN A 161 -5.72 0.23 9.63
N ALA A 162 -6.58 -0.68 10.05
CA ALA A 162 -6.62 -2.05 9.55
C ALA A 162 -6.99 -2.12 8.06
N MET A 163 -7.95 -1.31 7.61
CA MET A 163 -8.35 -1.20 6.21
C MET A 163 -7.18 -0.76 5.33
N CYS A 164 -6.46 0.28 5.71
CA CYS A 164 -5.29 0.75 4.98
C CYS A 164 -4.16 -0.28 4.96
N THR A 165 -3.91 -0.96 6.08
CA THR A 165 -2.89 -2.02 6.18
C THR A 165 -3.21 -3.21 5.29
N SER A 166 -4.47 -3.62 5.22
CA SER A 166 -4.91 -4.74 4.38
C SER A 166 -4.76 -4.46 2.90
N HIS A 167 -4.89 -3.21 2.49
CA HIS A 167 -4.82 -2.81 1.09
C HIS A 167 -3.42 -2.42 0.61
N PHE A 168 -2.72 -1.61 1.40
CA PHE A 168 -1.42 -1.05 1.02
C PHE A 168 -0.23 -1.81 1.60
N GLY A 169 -0.49 -2.90 2.31
CA GLY A 169 0.54 -3.58 3.09
C GLY A 169 0.96 -2.79 4.33
N ALA A 170 1.99 -3.26 5.01
CA ALA A 170 2.46 -2.66 6.26
C ALA A 170 3.03 -1.23 6.13
N ILE A 171 3.19 -0.72 4.91
CA ILE A 171 3.84 0.58 4.64
C ILE A 171 2.86 1.74 4.88
N ILE A 172 1.57 1.57 4.57
CA ILE A 172 0.56 2.63 4.72
C ILE A 172 -0.34 2.30 5.91
N ARG A 173 -0.05 2.91 7.05
CA ARG A 173 -0.86 2.84 8.28
C ARG A 173 -1.22 4.25 8.70
N THR A 174 -2.50 4.57 8.74
CA THR A 174 -2.98 5.93 8.95
C THR A 174 -2.73 6.47 10.36
N THR A 175 -2.61 5.60 11.37
CA THR A 175 -2.41 6.00 12.77
C THR A 175 -1.06 5.55 13.36
N HIS A 176 -0.23 4.81 12.62
CA HIS A 176 1.03 4.27 13.12
C HIS A 176 2.22 5.21 12.86
N LEU A 177 2.14 6.42 13.39
CA LEU A 177 3.14 7.47 13.16
C LEU A 177 4.52 7.15 13.72
N THR A 178 4.63 6.48 14.86
CA THR A 178 5.93 6.08 15.41
C THR A 178 6.73 5.24 14.43
N GLY A 179 6.10 4.21 13.83
CA GLY A 179 6.72 3.39 12.79
C GLY A 179 7.03 4.20 11.54
N THR A 180 6.12 5.07 11.11
CA THR A 180 6.32 5.95 9.95
C THR A 180 7.55 6.84 10.12
N VAL A 181 7.71 7.50 11.28
CA VAL A 181 8.87 8.35 11.57
C VAL A 181 10.16 7.54 11.66
N THR A 182 10.11 6.35 12.28
CA THR A 182 11.26 5.43 12.33
C THR A 182 11.69 5.01 10.91
N ASP A 183 10.75 4.65 10.07
CA ASP A 183 11.02 4.26 8.67
C ASP A 183 11.55 5.43 7.83
N ILE A 184 11.07 6.66 8.05
CA ILE A 184 11.61 7.87 7.44
C ILE A 184 13.08 8.05 7.84
N GLY A 185 13.36 8.02 9.15
CA GLY A 185 14.72 8.22 9.68
C GLY A 185 15.70 7.16 9.18
N SER A 186 15.32 5.88 9.23
CA SER A 186 16.16 4.77 8.78
C SER A 186 16.42 4.80 7.27
N THR A 187 15.41 5.17 6.48
CA THR A 187 15.52 5.29 5.02
C THR A 187 16.41 6.46 4.63
N LEU A 188 16.27 7.62 5.29
CA LEU A 188 17.17 8.75 5.12
C LEU A 188 18.61 8.39 5.46
N GLY A 189 18.82 7.67 6.57
CA GLY A 189 20.14 7.21 6.98
C GLY A 189 20.81 6.31 5.94
N ARG A 190 20.07 5.35 5.35
CA ARG A 190 20.59 4.50 4.27
C ARG A 190 20.97 5.31 3.03
N ILE A 191 20.07 6.17 2.55
CA ILE A 191 20.35 7.05 1.39
C ILE A 191 21.59 7.91 1.67
N SER A 192 21.67 8.56 2.84
CA SER A 192 22.78 9.40 3.22
C SER A 192 24.10 8.61 3.25
N MET A 193 24.09 7.38 3.78
CA MET A 193 25.29 6.54 3.83
C MET A 193 25.80 6.13 2.46
N ILE A 194 24.88 5.82 1.51
CA ILE A 194 25.25 5.52 0.12
C ILE A 194 25.94 6.74 -0.52
N TYR A 195 25.36 7.94 -0.37
CA TYR A 195 25.97 9.16 -0.91
C TYR A 195 27.31 9.51 -0.24
N LEU A 196 27.41 9.40 1.08
CA LEU A 196 28.66 9.67 1.82
C LEU A 196 29.81 8.77 1.35
N ARG A 197 29.56 7.48 1.17
CA ARG A 197 30.56 6.51 0.65
C ARG A 197 31.08 6.89 -0.73
N LYS A 198 30.27 7.53 -1.55
CA LYS A 198 30.62 7.94 -2.93
C LYS A 198 30.99 9.43 -3.06
N GLY A 199 31.33 10.10 -1.96
CA GLY A 199 31.74 11.52 -1.96
C GLY A 199 30.65 12.46 -2.47
N CYS A 200 29.39 12.16 -2.20
CA CYS A 200 28.18 12.91 -2.60
C CYS A 200 27.99 13.06 -4.13
N ARG A 201 28.66 12.25 -4.95
CA ARG A 201 28.51 12.29 -6.41
C ARG A 201 27.55 11.23 -6.91
N ARG A 202 26.40 11.65 -7.41
CA ARG A 202 25.37 10.74 -7.99
C ARG A 202 25.88 9.95 -9.22
N SER A 203 26.83 10.50 -9.96
CA SER A 203 27.45 9.87 -11.14
C SER A 203 28.32 8.65 -10.78
N CYS A 204 28.75 8.53 -9.52
CA CYS A 204 29.61 7.44 -9.05
C CYS A 204 28.82 6.26 -8.45
N LEU A 205 27.48 6.29 -8.48
CA LEU A 205 26.65 5.21 -7.97
C LEU A 205 26.62 4.04 -8.94
N ASP A 206 26.86 2.84 -8.43
CA ASP A 206 26.64 1.59 -9.16
C ASP A 206 25.16 1.36 -9.46
N ASP A 207 24.82 0.48 -10.41
CA ASP A 207 23.44 0.19 -10.79
C ASP A 207 22.61 -0.32 -9.60
N VAL A 208 23.21 -1.10 -8.70
CA VAL A 208 22.57 -1.61 -7.48
C VAL A 208 22.29 -0.45 -6.51
N GLU A 209 23.28 0.38 -6.22
CA GLU A 209 23.13 1.54 -5.32
C GLU A 209 22.11 2.54 -5.87
N ARG A 210 22.09 2.76 -7.18
CA ARG A 210 21.09 3.61 -7.85
C ARG A 210 19.69 3.03 -7.74
N ALA A 211 19.55 1.70 -7.82
CA ALA A 211 18.27 1.02 -7.63
C ALA A 211 17.80 1.15 -6.16
N GLU A 212 18.68 0.96 -5.19
CA GLU A 212 18.39 1.11 -3.75
C GLU A 212 17.93 2.53 -3.41
N VAL A 213 18.70 3.55 -3.81
CA VAL A 213 18.33 4.96 -3.61
C VAL A 213 17.00 5.29 -4.29
N GLY A 214 16.76 4.74 -5.48
CA GLY A 214 15.51 4.94 -6.20
C GLY A 214 14.29 4.33 -5.50
N VAL A 215 14.43 3.12 -4.92
CA VAL A 215 13.39 2.44 -4.15
C VAL A 215 13.14 3.17 -2.84
N ASP A 216 14.20 3.46 -2.09
CA ASP A 216 14.13 4.15 -0.81
C ASP A 216 13.56 5.57 -0.97
N GLY A 217 13.92 6.30 -2.02
CA GLY A 217 13.33 7.61 -2.31
C GLY A 217 11.83 7.56 -2.59
N ARG A 218 11.35 6.54 -3.33
CA ARG A 218 9.91 6.35 -3.53
C ARG A 218 9.18 6.01 -2.23
N LYS A 219 9.76 5.13 -1.40
CA LYS A 219 9.22 4.78 -0.09
C LYS A 219 9.15 6.00 0.82
N LEU A 220 10.21 6.80 0.85
CA LEU A 220 10.30 8.03 1.63
C LEU A 220 9.18 9.02 1.27
N GLY A 221 8.93 9.22 -0.03
CA GLY A 221 7.84 10.09 -0.49
C GLY A 221 6.46 9.66 0.00
N VAL A 222 6.19 8.34 0.03
CA VAL A 222 4.95 7.79 0.57
C VAL A 222 4.81 8.05 2.07
N LEU A 223 5.86 7.74 2.83
CA LEU A 223 5.87 7.87 4.30
C LEU A 223 5.79 9.34 4.74
N PHE A 224 6.54 10.22 4.07
CA PHE A 224 6.51 11.65 4.34
C PHE A 224 5.14 12.26 4.03
N GLY A 225 4.52 11.83 2.93
CA GLY A 225 3.14 12.22 2.61
C GLY A 225 2.16 11.81 3.70
N LEU A 226 2.23 10.55 4.21
CA LEU A 226 1.39 10.09 5.31
C LEU A 226 1.54 10.96 6.56
N TRP A 227 2.78 11.22 6.96
CA TRP A 227 3.08 12.05 8.14
C TRP A 227 2.55 13.47 7.96
N SER A 228 2.82 14.10 6.81
CA SER A 228 2.41 15.47 6.52
C SER A 228 0.89 15.63 6.47
N PHE A 229 0.19 14.70 5.83
CA PHE A 229 -1.27 14.74 5.76
C PHE A 229 -1.93 14.48 7.11
N TYR A 230 -1.36 13.58 7.93
CA TYR A 230 -1.85 13.40 9.30
C TYR A 230 -1.71 14.70 10.12
N PHE A 231 -0.54 15.34 10.05
CA PHE A 231 -0.29 16.60 10.72
C PHE A 231 -1.23 17.72 10.23
N ALA A 232 -1.35 17.88 8.91
CA ALA A 232 -2.26 18.86 8.31
C ALA A 232 -3.73 18.61 8.70
N GLY A 233 -4.14 17.33 8.71
CA GLY A 233 -5.48 16.93 9.16
C GLY A 233 -5.75 17.31 10.61
N GLY A 234 -4.75 17.13 11.49
CA GLY A 234 -4.83 17.60 12.87
C GLY A 234 -5.03 19.12 12.99
N LEU A 235 -4.27 19.90 12.21
CA LEU A 235 -4.43 21.36 12.15
C LEU A 235 -5.82 21.76 11.64
N ILE A 236 -6.28 21.11 10.55
CA ILE A 236 -7.62 21.34 10.00
C ILE A 236 -8.69 21.02 11.04
N GLY A 237 -8.54 19.91 11.79
CA GLY A 237 -9.47 19.53 12.85
C GLY A 237 -9.61 20.61 13.94
N ILE A 238 -8.48 21.17 14.40
CA ILE A 238 -8.49 22.28 15.36
C ILE A 238 -9.18 23.52 14.78
N TYR A 239 -8.88 23.84 13.51
CA TYR A 239 -9.45 25.02 12.87
C TYR A 239 -10.96 24.90 12.66
N MET A 240 -11.42 23.71 12.26
CA MET A 240 -12.84 23.44 12.01
C MET A 240 -13.71 23.51 13.26
N GLU A 241 -13.17 23.22 14.43
CA GLU A 241 -13.88 23.42 15.68
C GLU A 241 -14.31 24.87 15.90
N ASN A 242 -13.51 25.83 15.44
CA ASN A 242 -13.87 27.25 15.54
C ASN A 242 -14.96 27.66 14.53
N ILE A 243 -15.19 26.86 13.48
CA ILE A 243 -16.17 27.16 12.43
C ILE A 243 -17.48 26.40 12.67
N ILE A 244 -17.42 25.18 13.16
CA ILE A 244 -18.60 24.35 13.39
C ILE A 244 -19.24 24.74 14.73
N PRO A 245 -20.48 25.27 14.75
CA PRO A 245 -21.11 25.71 15.98
C PRO A 245 -21.42 24.53 16.90
N GLY A 246 -21.08 24.70 18.18
CA GLY A 246 -21.38 23.73 19.24
C GLY A 246 -20.15 23.23 19.97
N PRO A 247 -20.24 22.09 20.66
CA PRO A 247 -19.14 21.55 21.41
C PRO A 247 -18.04 21.00 20.46
N PRO A 248 -16.77 20.97 20.92
CA PRO A 248 -15.61 20.67 20.06
C PRO A 248 -15.67 19.32 19.35
N GLU A 249 -16.31 18.31 19.94
CA GLU A 249 -16.50 16.99 19.33
C GLU A 249 -17.32 17.02 18.02
N ARG A 250 -18.11 18.05 17.77
CA ARG A 250 -18.84 18.21 16.49
C ARG A 250 -17.91 18.39 15.30
N ALA A 251 -16.67 18.81 15.51
CA ALA A 251 -15.67 18.85 14.44
C ALA A 251 -15.36 17.47 13.86
N LEU A 252 -15.69 16.37 14.57
CA LEU A 252 -15.61 15.00 14.03
C LEU A 252 -16.53 14.78 12.83
N LEU A 253 -17.53 15.62 12.62
CA LEU A 253 -18.36 15.56 11.42
C LEU A 253 -17.57 15.80 10.14
N LEU A 254 -16.46 16.55 10.19
CA LEU A 254 -15.61 16.75 9.02
C LEU A 254 -14.98 15.44 8.51
N PRO A 255 -14.18 14.69 9.30
CA PRO A 255 -13.69 13.40 8.85
C PRO A 255 -14.79 12.37 8.63
N ALA A 256 -15.92 12.45 9.35
CA ALA A 256 -17.07 11.58 9.16
C ALA A 256 -17.73 11.80 7.79
N THR A 257 -18.00 13.03 7.39
CA THR A 257 -18.59 13.32 6.08
C THR A 257 -17.68 12.94 4.94
N PHE A 258 -16.36 13.15 5.08
CA PHE A 258 -15.39 12.72 4.08
C PHE A 258 -15.37 11.20 3.91
N THR A 259 -15.23 10.45 5.01
CA THR A 259 -15.15 8.97 4.94
C THR A 259 -16.48 8.35 4.55
N GLY A 260 -17.61 8.88 5.07
CA GLY A 260 -18.95 8.44 4.72
C GLY A 260 -19.31 8.74 3.26
N GLY A 261 -19.05 9.95 2.80
CA GLY A 261 -19.24 10.37 1.41
C GLY A 261 -18.41 9.52 0.44
N LEU A 262 -17.15 9.28 0.77
CA LEU A 262 -16.26 8.39 -0.01
C LEU A 262 -16.78 6.96 -0.02
N GLY A 263 -17.28 6.44 1.11
CA GLY A 263 -17.86 5.11 1.21
C GLY A 263 -19.12 4.94 0.37
N LEU A 264 -20.04 5.90 0.44
CA LEU A 264 -21.26 5.91 -0.36
C LEU A 264 -20.97 6.05 -1.86
N PHE A 265 -20.08 6.97 -2.22
CA PHE A 265 -19.62 7.13 -3.60
C PHE A 265 -19.01 5.82 -4.13
N TYR A 266 -18.17 5.19 -3.34
CA TYR A 266 -17.56 3.92 -3.69
C TYR A 266 -18.60 2.82 -3.92
N MET A 267 -19.62 2.71 -3.06
CA MET A 267 -20.71 1.74 -3.23
C MET A 267 -21.58 2.02 -4.45
N ALA A 268 -21.91 3.29 -4.70
CA ALA A 268 -22.71 3.71 -5.84
C ALA A 268 -21.98 3.50 -7.18
N CYS A 269 -20.71 3.85 -7.24
CA CYS A 269 -19.90 3.75 -8.45
C CYS A 269 -19.23 2.37 -8.65
N ARG A 270 -19.48 1.44 -7.74
CA ARG A 270 -18.82 0.12 -7.73
C ARG A 270 -18.88 -0.60 -9.08
N GLN A 271 -20.05 -0.66 -9.70
CA GLN A 271 -20.22 -1.39 -10.95
C GLN A 271 -19.45 -0.71 -12.08
N ILE A 272 -19.59 0.61 -12.20
CA ILE A 272 -18.88 1.42 -13.20
C ILE A 272 -17.37 1.27 -13.03
N LEU A 273 -16.88 1.33 -11.78
CA LEU A 273 -15.45 1.16 -11.46
C LEU A 273 -14.97 -0.26 -11.80
N LYS A 274 -15.77 -1.27 -11.52
CA LYS A 274 -15.46 -2.67 -11.86
C LYS A 274 -15.34 -2.87 -13.37
N ASP A 275 -16.30 -2.33 -14.14
CA ASP A 275 -16.30 -2.44 -15.59
C ASP A 275 -15.13 -1.65 -16.21
N TYR A 276 -14.84 -0.47 -15.67
CA TYR A 276 -13.68 0.34 -16.08
C TYR A 276 -12.34 -0.36 -15.82
N ILE A 277 -12.17 -0.96 -14.65
CA ILE A 277 -10.94 -1.72 -14.32
C ILE A 277 -10.81 -2.93 -15.25
N LYS A 278 -11.89 -3.68 -15.45
CA LYS A 278 -11.89 -4.82 -16.36
C LYS A 278 -11.49 -4.42 -17.78
N LYS A 279 -11.95 -3.25 -18.24
CA LYS A 279 -11.54 -2.69 -19.53
C LYS A 279 -10.05 -2.35 -19.54
N LEU A 280 -9.55 -1.63 -18.52
CA LEU A 280 -8.12 -1.28 -18.41
C LEU A 280 -7.20 -2.51 -18.35
N GLU A 281 -7.63 -3.57 -17.66
CA GLU A 281 -6.87 -4.82 -17.59
C GLU A 281 -6.86 -5.53 -18.95
N LYS A 282 -7.98 -5.51 -19.65
CA LYS A 282 -8.06 -6.05 -21.03
C LYS A 282 -7.17 -5.26 -21.99
N ASP A 283 -7.26 -3.94 -21.98
CA ASP A 283 -6.45 -3.07 -22.85
C ASP A 283 -4.93 -3.27 -22.57
N ARG A 284 -4.55 -3.46 -21.30
CA ARG A 284 -3.17 -3.79 -20.93
C ARG A 284 -2.76 -5.14 -21.47
N PHE A 285 -3.58 -6.18 -21.28
CA PHE A 285 -3.31 -7.53 -21.78
C PHE A 285 -3.13 -7.53 -23.31
N GLU A 286 -3.99 -6.80 -24.03
CA GLU A 286 -3.88 -6.66 -25.50
C GLU A 286 -2.58 -5.95 -25.90
N SER A 287 -2.15 -4.91 -25.15
CA SER A 287 -0.90 -4.20 -25.39
C SER A 287 0.33 -5.10 -25.15
N ASP A 288 0.33 -5.84 -24.04
CA ASP A 288 1.44 -6.74 -23.69
C ASP A 288 1.53 -7.92 -24.68
N LEU A 289 0.37 -8.41 -25.17
CA LEU A 289 0.31 -9.43 -26.22
C LEU A 289 0.85 -8.90 -27.56
N GLU A 290 0.52 -7.65 -27.92
CA GLU A 290 1.04 -7.01 -29.14
C GLU A 290 2.56 -6.79 -29.07
N GLU A 291 3.09 -6.45 -27.90
CA GLU A 291 4.52 -6.30 -27.67
C GLU A 291 5.25 -7.66 -27.81
N ALA A 292 4.70 -8.71 -27.21
CA ALA A 292 5.21 -10.07 -27.35
C ALA A 292 5.20 -10.53 -28.83
N HIS A 293 4.14 -10.22 -29.58
CA HIS A 293 4.02 -10.54 -30.99
C HIS A 293 5.07 -9.80 -31.85
N LYS A 294 5.35 -8.53 -31.55
CA LYS A 294 6.42 -7.76 -32.22
C LYS A 294 7.82 -8.36 -31.96
N VAL A 295 8.08 -8.81 -30.73
CA VAL A 295 9.35 -9.47 -30.42
C VAL A 295 9.49 -10.77 -31.19
N LEU A 296 8.47 -11.62 -31.21
CA LEU A 296 8.47 -12.88 -31.97
C LEU A 296 8.63 -12.66 -33.48
N ALA A 297 7.93 -11.66 -34.04
CA ALA A 297 8.05 -11.33 -35.47
C ALA A 297 9.47 -10.83 -35.81
N ASN A 298 10.08 -10.02 -34.95
CA ASN A 298 11.46 -9.55 -35.12
C ASN A 298 12.47 -10.72 -35.06
N MET A 299 12.25 -11.68 -34.16
CA MET A 299 13.04 -12.90 -34.08
C MET A 299 12.90 -13.76 -35.35
N GLY A 300 11.68 -13.91 -35.87
CA GLY A 300 11.43 -14.62 -37.12
C GLY A 300 12.15 -13.98 -38.32
N ASN A 301 12.13 -12.64 -38.41
CA ASN A 301 12.85 -11.90 -39.46
C ASN A 301 14.37 -12.05 -39.34
N ARG A 302 14.90 -12.07 -38.12
CA ARG A 302 16.35 -12.31 -37.89
C ARG A 302 16.77 -13.73 -38.26
N LEU A 303 15.99 -14.74 -37.91
CA LEU A 303 16.23 -16.13 -38.32
C LEU A 303 16.23 -16.24 -39.84
N HIS A 304 15.28 -15.65 -40.52
CA HIS A 304 15.22 -15.67 -41.99
C HIS A 304 16.42 -14.94 -42.62
N ALA A 305 16.88 -13.82 -42.03
CA ALA A 305 18.08 -13.14 -42.50
C ALA A 305 19.36 -13.97 -42.33
N MET A 306 19.45 -14.76 -41.25
CA MET A 306 20.57 -15.65 -40.98
C MET A 306 20.61 -16.84 -41.96
N GLU A 307 19.46 -17.35 -42.37
CA GLU A 307 19.36 -18.45 -43.36
C GLU A 307 19.92 -18.04 -44.73
N HIS A 308 19.90 -16.73 -45.03
CA HIS A 308 20.36 -16.19 -46.31
C HIS A 308 21.71 -15.47 -46.27
N SER A 309 22.39 -15.44 -45.11
CA SER A 309 23.70 -14.80 -44.96
C SER A 309 24.85 -15.82 -44.89
N GLU A 310 26.00 -15.48 -45.50
CA GLU A 310 27.25 -16.26 -45.38
C GLU A 310 27.96 -15.98 -44.01
N THR A 311 27.22 -15.91 -42.93
CA THR A 311 27.76 -15.67 -41.59
C THR A 311 28.53 -16.84 -41.07
N SER A 312 29.59 -16.61 -40.30
CA SER A 312 30.40 -17.68 -39.71
C SER A 312 29.56 -18.43 -38.67
N VAL A 313 29.81 -19.76 -38.55
CA VAL A 313 29.11 -20.66 -37.61
C VAL A 313 29.15 -20.13 -36.16
N ALA A 314 30.23 -19.46 -35.76
CA ALA A 314 30.39 -18.92 -34.43
C ALA A 314 29.52 -17.68 -34.16
N GLU A 315 29.29 -16.82 -35.15
CA GLU A 315 28.38 -15.66 -35.04
C GLU A 315 26.93 -16.11 -35.04
N MET A 316 26.62 -17.18 -35.81
CA MET A 316 25.30 -17.80 -35.86
C MET A 316 24.92 -18.44 -34.51
N ASP A 317 25.85 -19.13 -33.85
CA ASP A 317 25.65 -19.72 -32.52
C ASP A 317 25.47 -18.64 -31.44
N ALA A 318 26.21 -17.56 -31.50
CA ALA A 318 26.07 -16.46 -30.54
C ALA A 318 24.71 -15.74 -30.66
N GLU A 319 24.25 -15.48 -31.87
CA GLU A 319 22.99 -14.79 -32.14
C GLU A 319 21.79 -15.72 -31.84
N MET A 320 21.91 -17.01 -32.09
CA MET A 320 20.91 -18.01 -31.71
C MET A 320 20.81 -18.15 -30.19
N GLY A 321 21.92 -18.06 -29.46
CA GLY A 321 21.93 -18.01 -28.00
C GLY A 321 21.14 -16.79 -27.42
N HIS A 322 21.33 -15.61 -28.00
CA HIS A 322 20.56 -14.40 -27.61
C HIS A 322 19.06 -14.51 -27.93
N MET A 323 18.71 -15.13 -29.05
CA MET A 323 17.31 -15.35 -29.42
C MET A 323 16.62 -16.35 -28.47
N ILE A 324 17.30 -17.44 -28.09
CA ILE A 324 16.78 -18.41 -27.12
C ILE A 324 16.55 -17.73 -25.74
N GLU A 325 17.46 -16.88 -25.31
CA GLU A 325 17.32 -16.14 -24.03
C GLU A 325 16.13 -15.17 -24.06
N ALA A 326 15.95 -14.45 -25.16
CA ALA A 326 14.80 -13.57 -25.36
C ALA A 326 13.47 -14.35 -25.46
N LEU A 327 13.47 -15.54 -26.03
CA LEU A 327 12.30 -16.42 -26.13
C LEU A 327 11.89 -16.94 -24.75
N HIS A 328 12.83 -17.32 -23.90
CA HIS A 328 12.55 -17.70 -22.51
C HIS A 328 12.02 -16.54 -21.67
N GLU A 329 12.48 -15.32 -21.91
CA GLU A 329 11.96 -14.13 -21.21
C GLU A 329 10.50 -13.86 -21.61
N VAL A 330 10.17 -13.93 -22.90
CA VAL A 330 8.80 -13.79 -23.44
C VAL A 330 7.90 -14.92 -22.95
N GLU A 331 8.38 -16.17 -22.90
CA GLU A 331 7.62 -17.32 -22.39
C GLU A 331 7.30 -17.15 -20.90
N ALA A 332 8.26 -16.73 -20.10
CA ALA A 332 8.06 -16.49 -18.67
C ALA A 332 7.07 -15.33 -18.40
N ASP A 333 7.16 -14.26 -19.18
CA ASP A 333 6.22 -13.15 -19.08
C ASP A 333 4.82 -13.55 -19.55
N PHE A 334 4.70 -14.34 -20.60
CA PHE A 334 3.43 -14.87 -21.10
C PHE A 334 2.78 -15.85 -20.11
N GLU A 335 3.55 -16.76 -19.49
CA GLU A 335 3.03 -17.61 -18.43
C GLU A 335 2.52 -16.82 -17.22
N ASN A 336 3.23 -15.77 -16.82
CA ASN A 336 2.81 -14.90 -15.75
C ASN A 336 1.52 -14.14 -16.10
N LEU A 337 1.40 -13.65 -17.32
CA LEU A 337 0.21 -13.00 -17.87
C LEU A 337 -0.98 -13.96 -17.91
N CYS A 338 -0.80 -15.18 -18.40
CA CYS A 338 -1.85 -16.20 -18.44
C CYS A 338 -2.30 -16.61 -17.04
N ARG A 339 -1.39 -16.78 -16.07
CA ARG A 339 -1.72 -17.06 -14.67
C ARG A 339 -2.51 -15.91 -14.03
N GLN A 340 -2.13 -14.67 -14.29
CA GLN A 340 -2.86 -13.49 -13.81
C GLN A 340 -4.27 -13.43 -14.42
N HIS A 341 -4.39 -13.68 -15.71
CA HIS A 341 -5.69 -13.65 -16.41
C HIS A 341 -6.61 -14.79 -15.96
N SER A 342 -6.11 -16.01 -15.82
CA SER A 342 -6.86 -17.14 -15.26
C SER A 342 -7.34 -16.87 -13.84
N GLN A 343 -6.50 -16.31 -12.97
CA GLN A 343 -6.89 -15.91 -11.62
C GLN A 343 -7.96 -14.83 -11.59
N ILE A 344 -8.01 -13.95 -12.58
CA ILE A 344 -9.04 -12.90 -12.73
C ILE A 344 -10.36 -13.53 -13.17
N LEU A 345 -10.34 -14.45 -14.14
CA LEU A 345 -11.53 -15.16 -14.62
C LEU A 345 -12.16 -16.04 -13.53
N ASP A 346 -11.39 -16.86 -12.83
CA ASP A 346 -11.87 -17.70 -11.72
C ASP A 346 -12.50 -16.88 -10.58
N ARG A 347 -11.97 -15.69 -10.33
CA ARG A 347 -12.52 -14.77 -9.32
C ARG A 347 -13.82 -14.09 -9.76
N THR A 348 -14.02 -13.87 -11.06
CA THR A 348 -15.27 -13.29 -11.59
C THR A 348 -16.39 -14.32 -11.59
N GLU A 349 -16.12 -15.59 -11.89
CA GLU A 349 -17.11 -16.67 -11.91
C GLU A 349 -17.52 -17.13 -10.51
N SER A 350 -16.59 -17.25 -9.58
CA SER A 350 -16.89 -17.63 -8.18
C SER A 350 -17.71 -16.58 -7.43
N GLY A 351 -17.64 -15.31 -7.86
CA GLY A 351 -18.44 -14.21 -7.27
C GLY A 351 -19.90 -14.20 -7.75
N THR A 352 -20.19 -14.73 -8.92
CA THR A 352 -21.55 -14.78 -9.49
C THR A 352 -22.32 -16.02 -9.04
N SER A 353 -21.67 -17.16 -8.84
CA SER A 353 -22.34 -18.41 -8.47
C SER A 353 -22.87 -18.46 -7.03
N ARG A 354 -22.29 -17.71 -6.10
CA ARG A 354 -22.74 -17.66 -4.69
C ARG A 354 -23.98 -16.80 -4.45
N PHE A 355 -24.34 -15.91 -5.38
CA PHE A 355 -25.55 -15.09 -5.25
C PHE A 355 -26.79 -15.71 -5.95
N SER A 356 -26.59 -16.62 -6.90
CA SER A 356 -27.70 -17.27 -7.63
C SER A 356 -28.32 -18.46 -6.87
N SER A 357 -27.71 -18.94 -5.78
CA SER A 357 -28.23 -20.10 -5.02
C SER A 357 -28.97 -19.72 -3.71
N LYS A 358 -29.26 -18.43 -3.50
CA LYS A 358 -29.96 -17.91 -2.30
C LYS A 358 -31.05 -16.89 -2.63
N VAL A 359 -31.72 -17.03 -3.79
CA VAL A 359 -33.01 -16.38 -4.05
C VAL A 359 -34.05 -17.48 -4.27
#